data_5ea6118ddad93e2066f1c1b669b398cb
#
_entry.id   5ea6118ddad93e2066f1c1b669b398cb
#
_cell.length_a   1.000
_cell.length_b   1.000
_cell.length_c   1.000
_cell.angle_alpha   90.00
_cell.angle_beta   90.00
_cell.angle_gamma   90.00
#
_symmetry.space_group_name_H-M   'P 1'
#
loop_
_entity.id
_entity.type
_entity.pdbx_description
1 polymer ?
#
loop_
_entity_poly.entity_id
_entity_poly.type
_entity_poly.pdbx_seq_one_letter_code
_entity_poly.pdbx_strand_id
1 'polypeptide(L)'
;MSSNFVFVLITVGFIIVVALLLLENRRDNIKLRQLNAKIKDLIAGDYSEVVDMQGSPELTDMTNSINDLSEVIRLTHENLEQETKRLTSILAYMTDGVLATNRRGQIIMVNEMAAKQLNVNPDEVLNTSILDLLSLGFMRW
;
A
#
# COMPACT_ATOMS: atom_id res chain seq x y z
N MET A 1 22.06 -36.22 -54.66
CA MET A 1 22.40 -36.26 -53.21
C MET A 1 22.38 -34.88 -52.56
N SER A 2 22.40 -33.77 -53.29
CA SER A 2 22.48 -32.40 -52.71
C SER A 2 21.14 -31.78 -52.24
N SER A 3 20.01 -32.14 -52.86
CA SER A 3 18.71 -31.54 -52.54
C SER A 3 18.18 -31.94 -51.16
N ASN A 4 18.32 -33.21 -50.77
CA ASN A 4 17.89 -33.68 -49.44
C ASN A 4 18.70 -33.10 -48.29
N PHE A 5 20.00 -32.84 -48.51
CA PHE A 5 20.87 -32.24 -47.51
C PHE A 5 20.50 -30.76 -47.23
N VAL A 6 20.16 -30.03 -48.29
CA VAL A 6 19.69 -28.64 -48.15
C VAL A 6 18.35 -28.57 -47.41
N PHE A 7 17.45 -29.50 -47.71
CA PHE A 7 16.15 -29.59 -47.05
C PHE A 7 16.31 -29.88 -45.53
N VAL A 8 17.20 -30.78 -45.17
CA VAL A 8 17.48 -31.10 -43.74
C VAL A 8 18.09 -29.89 -43.03
N LEU A 9 18.98 -29.15 -43.65
CA LEU A 9 19.56 -27.93 -43.06
C LEU A 9 18.52 -26.84 -42.80
N ILE A 10 17.58 -26.64 -43.75
CA ILE A 10 16.50 -25.65 -43.61
C ILE A 10 15.54 -26.04 -42.47
N THR A 11 15.18 -27.34 -42.38
CA THR A 11 14.26 -27.82 -41.33
C THR A 11 14.92 -27.72 -39.94
N VAL A 12 16.19 -28.06 -39.81
CA VAL A 12 16.91 -27.91 -38.55
C VAL A 12 17.03 -26.45 -38.17
N GLY A 13 17.39 -25.57 -39.11
CA GLY A 13 17.43 -24.13 -38.89
C GLY A 13 16.07 -23.54 -38.41
N PHE A 14 15.01 -23.98 -39.05
CA PHE A 14 13.65 -23.57 -38.65
C PHE A 14 13.29 -24.03 -37.24
N ILE A 15 13.61 -25.30 -36.88
CA ILE A 15 13.37 -25.82 -35.53
C ILE A 15 14.17 -25.03 -34.49
N ILE A 16 15.40 -24.68 -34.78
CA ILE A 16 16.22 -23.87 -33.87
C ILE A 16 15.61 -22.49 -33.65
N VAL A 17 15.17 -21.82 -34.72
CA VAL A 17 14.53 -20.50 -34.61
C VAL A 17 13.24 -20.60 -33.79
N VAL A 18 12.40 -21.59 -34.05
CA VAL A 18 11.15 -21.80 -33.28
C VAL A 18 11.48 -22.10 -31.81
N ALA A 19 12.49 -22.91 -31.52
CA ALA A 19 12.91 -23.21 -30.16
C ALA A 19 13.41 -21.94 -29.43
N LEU A 20 14.19 -21.09 -30.09
CA LEU A 20 14.64 -19.82 -29.53
C LEU A 20 13.47 -18.88 -29.22
N LEU A 21 12.53 -18.73 -30.14
CA LEU A 21 11.34 -17.91 -29.94
C LEU A 21 10.46 -18.42 -28.77
N LEU A 22 10.33 -19.73 -28.63
CA LEU A 22 9.58 -20.34 -27.52
C LEU A 22 10.31 -20.13 -26.17
N LEU A 23 11.62 -20.13 -26.15
CA LEU A 23 12.41 -19.86 -24.95
C LEU A 23 12.32 -18.39 -24.52
N GLU A 24 12.35 -17.46 -25.46
CA GLU A 24 12.13 -16.03 -25.17
C GLU A 24 10.72 -15.79 -24.61
N ASN A 25 9.69 -16.33 -25.25
CA ASN A 25 8.30 -16.18 -24.80
C ASN A 25 8.08 -16.79 -23.39
N ARG A 26 8.76 -17.89 -23.06
CA ARG A 26 8.72 -18.45 -21.69
C ARG A 26 9.37 -17.55 -20.64
N ARG A 27 10.47 -16.88 -20.98
CA ARG A 27 11.17 -15.97 -20.09
C ARG A 27 10.30 -14.76 -19.72
N ASP A 28 9.58 -14.20 -20.69
CA ASP A 28 8.73 -13.04 -20.46
C ASP A 28 7.51 -13.39 -19.60
N ASN A 29 6.94 -14.58 -19.76
CA ASN A 29 5.83 -15.04 -18.91
C ASN A 29 6.24 -15.21 -17.43
N ILE A 30 7.46 -15.61 -17.12
CA ILE A 30 7.96 -15.72 -15.75
C ILE A 30 8.11 -14.32 -15.14
N LYS A 31 8.65 -13.37 -15.91
CA LYS A 31 8.83 -11.98 -15.48
C LYS A 31 7.50 -11.28 -15.22
N LEU A 32 6.50 -11.48 -16.07
CA LEU A 32 5.16 -10.96 -15.84
C LEU A 32 4.52 -11.51 -14.56
N ARG A 33 4.77 -12.76 -14.21
CA ARG A 33 4.31 -13.32 -12.93
C ARG A 33 4.99 -12.67 -11.73
N GLN A 34 6.28 -12.39 -11.81
CA GLN A 34 7.02 -11.69 -10.75
C GLN A 34 6.51 -10.25 -10.60
N LEU A 35 6.22 -9.55 -11.70
CA LEU A 35 5.62 -8.23 -11.67
C LEU A 35 4.24 -8.22 -11.03
N ASN A 36 3.40 -9.20 -11.36
CA ASN A 36 2.10 -9.39 -10.71
C ASN A 36 2.21 -9.72 -9.21
N ALA A 37 3.23 -10.49 -8.81
CA ALA A 37 3.49 -10.75 -7.40
C ALA A 37 3.83 -9.46 -6.68
N LYS A 38 4.72 -8.63 -7.25
CA LYS A 38 5.07 -7.32 -6.67
C LYS A 38 3.88 -6.38 -6.52
N ILE A 39 2.99 -6.33 -7.52
CA ILE A 39 1.75 -5.53 -7.40
C ILE A 39 0.89 -6.02 -6.23
N LYS A 40 0.83 -7.34 -5.99
CA LYS A 40 0.11 -7.89 -4.85
C LYS A 40 0.75 -7.51 -3.51
N ASP A 41 2.08 -7.51 -3.44
CA ASP A 41 2.83 -7.10 -2.25
C ASP A 41 2.59 -5.61 -1.95
N LEU A 42 2.58 -4.75 -3.00
CA LEU A 42 2.19 -3.34 -2.87
C LEU A 42 0.76 -3.16 -2.33
N ILE A 43 -0.19 -3.96 -2.80
CA ILE A 43 -1.58 -3.93 -2.31
C ILE A 43 -1.64 -4.40 -0.84
N ALA A 44 -0.76 -5.32 -0.44
CA ALA A 44 -0.64 -5.79 0.94
C ALA A 44 0.09 -4.80 1.88
N GLY A 45 0.64 -3.70 1.34
CA GLY A 45 1.34 -2.67 2.11
C GLY A 45 2.85 -2.86 2.19
N ASP A 46 3.43 -3.78 1.42
CA ASP A 46 4.89 -3.94 1.33
C ASP A 46 5.45 -3.13 0.16
N TYR A 47 6.05 -1.99 0.49
CA TYR A 47 6.64 -1.04 -0.46
C TYR A 47 8.17 -1.15 -0.52
N SER A 48 8.79 -2.11 0.18
CA SER A 48 10.23 -2.13 0.45
C SER A 48 11.08 -2.69 -0.68
N GLU A 49 10.55 -3.58 -1.51
CA GLU A 49 11.32 -4.24 -2.55
C GLU A 49 11.29 -3.48 -3.88
N VAL A 50 12.47 -3.23 -4.43
CA VAL A 50 12.65 -2.74 -5.80
C VAL A 50 12.75 -3.94 -6.73
N VAL A 51 11.99 -3.93 -7.82
CA VAL A 51 12.05 -4.96 -8.85
C VAL A 51 13.13 -4.57 -9.85
N ASP A 52 14.11 -5.42 -10.03
CA ASP A 52 15.11 -5.28 -11.11
C ASP A 52 14.89 -6.40 -12.15
N MET A 53 14.23 -6.06 -13.24
CA MET A 53 13.97 -6.97 -14.34
C MET A 53 14.50 -6.41 -15.65
N GLN A 54 15.46 -7.10 -16.19
CA GLN A 54 15.95 -6.84 -17.55
C GLN A 54 15.20 -7.73 -18.55
N GLY A 55 14.64 -7.13 -19.59
CA GLY A 55 13.85 -7.85 -20.60
C GLY A 55 13.66 -7.05 -21.88
N SER A 56 12.52 -7.22 -22.52
CA SER A 56 12.15 -6.34 -23.63
C SER A 56 12.03 -4.89 -23.14
N PRO A 57 12.19 -3.89 -24.06
CA PRO A 57 12.02 -2.48 -23.67
C PRO A 57 10.72 -2.22 -22.93
N GLU A 58 9.63 -2.80 -23.37
CA GLU A 58 8.31 -2.63 -22.76
C GLU A 58 8.27 -3.19 -21.32
N LEU A 59 8.92 -4.33 -21.09
CA LEU A 59 8.97 -4.93 -19.76
C LEU A 59 9.82 -4.10 -18.80
N THR A 60 10.91 -3.54 -19.30
CA THR A 60 11.78 -2.63 -18.55
C THR A 60 11.03 -1.36 -18.16
N ASP A 61 10.28 -0.77 -19.10
CA ASP A 61 9.46 0.42 -18.84
C ASP A 61 8.36 0.15 -17.82
N MET A 62 7.70 -1.00 -17.89
CA MET A 62 6.71 -1.41 -16.88
C MET A 62 7.35 -1.58 -15.50
N THR A 63 8.53 -2.19 -15.43
CA THR A 63 9.26 -2.39 -14.18
C THR A 63 9.63 -1.04 -13.54
N ASN A 64 10.15 -0.11 -14.32
CA ASN A 64 10.46 1.24 -13.86
C ASN A 64 9.20 1.96 -13.36
N SER A 65 8.11 1.90 -14.11
CA SER A 65 6.83 2.54 -13.72
C SER A 65 6.28 1.97 -12.40
N ILE A 66 6.43 0.67 -12.16
CA ILE A 66 5.99 0.04 -10.90
C ILE A 66 6.91 0.43 -9.74
N ASN A 67 8.21 0.55 -9.97
CA ASN A 67 9.15 1.02 -8.96
C ASN A 67 8.87 2.49 -8.58
N ASP A 68 8.64 3.35 -9.58
CA ASP A 68 8.27 4.75 -9.36
C ASP A 68 6.96 4.87 -8.57
N LEU A 69 5.95 4.06 -8.93
CA LEU A 69 4.68 4.01 -8.21
C LEU A 69 4.87 3.55 -6.76
N SER A 70 5.71 2.52 -6.53
CA SER A 70 6.03 2.01 -5.20
C SER A 70 6.64 3.10 -4.32
N GLU A 71 7.58 3.86 -4.89
CA GLU A 71 8.25 4.96 -4.19
C GLU A 71 7.28 6.09 -3.85
N VAL A 72 6.40 6.49 -4.78
CA VAL A 72 5.38 7.51 -4.53
C VAL A 72 4.43 7.09 -3.42
N ILE A 73 3.97 5.82 -3.43
CA ILE A 73 3.08 5.29 -2.39
C ILE A 73 3.80 5.28 -1.04
N ARG A 74 5.04 4.80 -0.98
CA ARG A 74 5.86 4.77 0.24
C ARG A 74 6.02 6.15 0.85
N LEU A 75 6.43 7.13 0.05
CA LEU A 75 6.60 8.52 0.50
C LEU A 75 5.28 9.14 0.97
N THR A 76 4.18 8.86 0.27
CA THR A 76 2.85 9.35 0.66
C THR A 76 2.41 8.74 1.99
N HIS A 77 2.65 7.45 2.19
CA HIS A 77 2.32 6.76 3.44
C HIS A 77 3.14 7.30 4.62
N GLU A 78 4.46 7.48 4.44
CA GLU A 78 5.33 8.07 5.45
C GLU A 78 4.92 9.50 5.82
N ASN A 79 4.55 10.32 4.84
CA ASN A 79 4.06 11.68 5.08
C ASN A 79 2.75 11.68 5.88
N LEU A 80 1.80 10.80 5.52
CA LEU A 80 0.54 10.66 6.25
C LEU A 80 0.78 10.22 7.70
N GLU A 81 1.69 9.26 7.93
CA GLU A 81 2.06 8.86 9.28
C GLU A 81 2.67 10.00 10.09
N GLN A 82 3.58 10.76 9.48
CA GLN A 82 4.20 11.91 10.13
C GLN A 82 3.18 12.99 10.50
N GLU A 83 2.27 13.32 9.57
CA GLU A 83 1.19 14.28 9.86
C GLU A 83 0.27 13.78 10.97
N THR A 84 -0.10 12.50 10.93
CA THR A 84 -0.93 11.89 11.99
C THR A 84 -0.23 11.95 13.35
N LYS A 85 1.05 11.60 13.43
CA LYS A 85 1.86 11.70 14.65
C LYS A 85 1.97 13.13 15.14
N ARG A 86 2.16 14.08 14.22
CA ARG A 86 2.23 15.51 14.54
C ARG A 86 0.92 16.03 15.14
N LEU A 87 -0.22 15.71 14.50
CA LEU A 87 -1.55 16.09 14.99
C LEU A 87 -1.83 15.47 16.36
N THR A 88 -1.52 14.18 16.53
CA THR A 88 -1.70 13.49 17.82
C THR A 88 -0.84 14.14 18.92
N SER A 89 0.42 14.50 18.61
CA SER A 89 1.29 15.19 19.54
C SER A 89 0.74 16.56 19.93
N ILE A 90 0.27 17.36 18.96
CA ILE A 90 -0.35 18.66 19.25
C ILE A 90 -1.53 18.48 20.20
N LEU A 91 -2.43 17.53 19.94
CA LEU A 91 -3.59 17.25 20.78
C LEU A 91 -3.20 16.78 22.19
N ALA A 92 -2.11 16.01 22.32
CA ALA A 92 -1.62 15.56 23.62
C ALA A 92 -1.02 16.69 24.49
N TYR A 93 -0.38 17.67 23.85
CA TYR A 93 0.22 18.81 24.55
C TYR A 93 -0.72 20.02 24.74
N MET A 94 -1.94 19.96 24.20
CA MET A 94 -2.93 21.02 24.43
C MET A 94 -3.33 21.07 25.91
N THR A 95 -3.40 22.28 26.45
CA THR A 95 -3.94 22.55 27.81
C THR A 95 -5.46 22.53 27.85
N ASP A 96 -6.08 22.70 26.70
CA ASP A 96 -7.54 22.69 26.55
C ASP A 96 -8.06 21.29 26.24
N GLY A 97 -9.18 20.93 26.85
CA GLY A 97 -9.88 19.69 26.52
C GLY A 97 -10.51 19.75 25.12
N VAL A 98 -10.15 18.81 24.26
CA VAL A 98 -10.71 18.69 22.91
C VAL A 98 -11.50 17.40 22.80
N LEU A 99 -12.74 17.50 22.33
CA LEU A 99 -13.62 16.38 22.05
C LEU A 99 -14.22 16.57 20.65
N ALA A 100 -14.18 15.53 19.82
CA ALA A 100 -14.81 15.56 18.50
C ALA A 100 -15.89 14.50 18.39
N THR A 101 -16.95 14.84 17.66
CA THR A 101 -18.07 13.93 17.39
C THR A 101 -18.32 13.79 15.89
N ASN A 102 -18.87 12.65 15.50
CA ASN A 102 -19.41 12.47 14.16
C ASN A 102 -20.80 13.17 14.02
N ARG A 103 -21.38 13.12 12.81
CA ARG A 103 -22.69 13.71 12.52
C ARG A 103 -23.84 13.12 13.33
N ARG A 104 -23.65 11.96 13.96
CA ARG A 104 -24.64 11.29 14.80
C ARG A 104 -24.48 11.63 16.28
N GLY A 105 -23.54 12.53 16.63
CA GLY A 105 -23.24 12.89 18.00
C GLY A 105 -22.44 11.83 18.77
N GLN A 106 -21.83 10.84 18.09
CA GLN A 106 -20.98 9.87 18.73
C GLN A 106 -19.55 10.41 18.83
N ILE A 107 -18.92 10.22 19.95
CA ILE A 107 -17.55 10.67 20.24
C ILE A 107 -16.58 9.85 19.40
N ILE A 108 -15.81 10.53 18.54
CA ILE A 108 -14.80 9.92 17.68
C ILE A 108 -13.37 10.23 18.14
N MET A 109 -13.21 11.23 18.98
CA MET A 109 -11.92 11.63 19.54
C MET A 109 -12.11 12.36 20.87
N VAL A 110 -11.22 12.10 21.82
CA VAL A 110 -11.08 12.84 23.06
C VAL A 110 -9.59 12.95 23.38
N ASN A 111 -9.06 14.15 23.66
CA ASN A 111 -7.68 14.29 24.07
C ASN A 111 -7.52 14.02 25.57
N GLU A 112 -6.28 13.82 26.00
CA GLU A 112 -5.97 13.49 27.39
C GLU A 112 -6.48 14.55 28.39
N MET A 113 -6.45 15.82 28.00
CA MET A 113 -6.93 16.92 28.84
C MET A 113 -8.45 16.89 29.00
N ALA A 114 -9.22 16.65 27.91
CA ALA A 114 -10.67 16.49 28.01
C ALA A 114 -11.05 15.27 28.86
N ALA A 115 -10.36 14.15 28.70
CA ALA A 115 -10.58 12.97 29.50
C ALA A 115 -10.34 13.22 30.99
N LYS A 116 -9.28 13.94 31.35
CA LYS A 116 -9.00 14.36 32.73
C LYS A 116 -10.05 15.32 33.26
N GLN A 117 -10.44 16.34 32.51
CA GLN A 117 -11.44 17.32 32.92
C GLN A 117 -12.83 16.68 33.13
N LEU A 118 -13.18 15.72 32.29
CA LEU A 118 -14.47 15.01 32.38
C LEU A 118 -14.39 13.80 33.34
N ASN A 119 -13.21 13.48 33.84
CA ASN A 119 -12.94 12.31 34.69
C ASN A 119 -13.45 11.00 34.08
N VAL A 120 -13.11 10.76 32.82
CA VAL A 120 -13.51 9.59 32.04
C VAL A 120 -12.29 8.87 31.45
N ASN A 121 -12.44 7.59 31.17
CA ASN A 121 -11.46 6.85 30.42
C ASN A 121 -11.66 7.08 28.91
N PRO A 122 -10.64 7.57 28.15
CA PRO A 122 -10.75 7.80 26.72
C PRO A 122 -11.31 6.59 25.95
N ASP A 123 -10.85 5.39 26.26
CA ASP A 123 -11.23 4.17 25.53
C ASP A 123 -12.71 3.78 25.75
N GLU A 124 -13.27 4.14 26.90
CA GLU A 124 -14.65 3.81 27.25
C GLU A 124 -15.67 4.78 26.64
N VAL A 125 -15.26 6.02 26.34
CA VAL A 125 -16.17 7.04 25.81
C VAL A 125 -16.18 7.09 24.28
N LEU A 126 -15.20 6.49 23.61
CA LEU A 126 -15.21 6.39 22.15
C LEU A 126 -16.44 5.64 21.66
N ASN A 127 -17.05 6.13 20.58
CA ASN A 127 -18.29 5.62 19.98
C ASN A 127 -19.57 5.74 20.86
N THR A 128 -19.49 6.32 22.05
CA THR A 128 -20.67 6.62 22.86
C THR A 128 -21.29 7.97 22.46
N SER A 129 -22.53 8.22 22.85
CA SER A 129 -23.20 9.49 22.60
C SER A 129 -22.63 10.59 23.50
N ILE A 130 -22.35 11.75 22.93
CA ILE A 130 -21.96 12.93 23.73
C ILE A 130 -23.03 13.34 24.75
N LEU A 131 -24.30 13.09 24.43
CA LEU A 131 -25.41 13.39 25.35
C LEU A 131 -25.37 12.50 26.59
N ASP A 132 -25.00 11.22 26.43
CA ASP A 132 -24.85 10.28 27.56
C ASP A 132 -23.70 10.73 28.46
N LEU A 133 -22.58 11.13 27.86
CA LEU A 133 -21.43 11.65 28.60
C LEU A 133 -21.77 12.89 29.41
N LEU A 134 -22.49 13.84 28.82
CA LEU A 134 -22.92 15.07 29.50
C LEU A 134 -23.93 14.78 30.60
N SER A 135 -24.86 13.85 30.39
CA SER A 135 -25.85 13.47 31.40
C SER A 135 -25.22 12.88 32.64
N LEU A 136 -24.18 12.05 32.49
CA LEU A 136 -23.37 11.48 33.57
C LEU A 136 -22.59 12.56 34.33
N GLY A 137 -22.13 13.61 33.62
CA GLY A 137 -21.43 14.77 34.21
C GLY A 137 -22.37 15.62 35.08
N PHE A 138 -23.60 15.85 34.68
CA PHE A 138 -24.59 16.63 35.44
C PHE A 138 -25.13 15.91 36.69
N MET A 139 -25.08 14.60 36.76
CA MET A 139 -25.51 13.85 37.93
C MET A 139 -24.46 13.77 39.07
N ARG A 140 -23.29 14.33 38.90
CA ARG A 140 -22.16 14.25 39.85
C ARG A 140 -21.94 15.55 40.65
N TRP A 141 -22.81 16.56 40.50
CA TRP A 141 -22.80 17.81 41.28
C TRP A 141 -23.90 17.89 42.28
#